data_3a45a7705d9e7a19d6f80061a42abffb
#
_entry.id   3a45a7705d9e7a19d6f80061a42abffb
#
_cell.length_a   1.000
_cell.length_b   1.000
_cell.length_c   1.000
_cell.angle_alpha   90.00
_cell.angle_beta   90.00
_cell.angle_gamma   90.00
#
_symmetry.space_group_name_H-M   'P 1'
#
loop_
_entity.id
_entity.type
_entity.pdbx_description
1 polymer ?
#
loop_
_entity_poly.entity_id
_entity_poly.type
_entity_poly.pdbx_seq_one_letter_code
_entity_poly.pdbx_strand_id
1 'polypeptide(L)'
;MKTLSILSAACGIAFMGAASAANITIYYSPTCPHCHHAREFISNTLIYEYPQLMVSEVNVFEDANRQMFEDALKKCEYESGGVPVMVVGDKCFQGYADFMQKDLREAVEVDLSDEDKAAAAKNKEAMEKDAEKFKQEHADRANAISEYKVASKDEAKKK
;
A
#
# COMPACT_ATOMS: atom_id res chain seq x y z
N MET A 1 -46.06 -24.93 41.29
CA MET A 1 -44.60 -24.82 41.31
C MET A 1 -44.19 -24.34 39.91
N LYS A 2 -43.75 -23.09 39.82
CA LYS A 2 -43.42 -22.45 38.55
C LYS A 2 -41.91 -22.59 38.31
N THR A 3 -41.55 -23.35 37.32
CA THR A 3 -40.15 -23.48 36.86
C THR A 3 -39.78 -22.31 35.97
N LEU A 4 -38.85 -21.50 36.44
CA LEU A 4 -38.31 -20.34 35.74
C LEU A 4 -37.16 -20.82 34.81
N SER A 5 -37.39 -20.81 33.49
CA SER A 5 -36.34 -21.07 32.48
C SER A 5 -35.55 -19.81 32.28
N ILE A 6 -34.26 -19.86 32.65
CA ILE A 6 -33.29 -18.80 32.37
C ILE A 6 -32.74 -19.01 30.96
N LEU A 7 -33.14 -18.14 30.04
CA LEU A 7 -32.52 -18.05 28.71
C LEU A 7 -31.16 -17.34 28.82
N SER A 8 -30.08 -18.09 28.69
CA SER A 8 -28.73 -17.54 28.65
C SER A 8 -28.45 -17.04 27.23
N ALA A 9 -28.54 -15.73 27.03
CA ALA A 9 -28.12 -15.09 25.78
C ALA A 9 -26.59 -15.02 25.76
N ALA A 10 -25.96 -15.89 24.98
CA ALA A 10 -24.55 -15.81 24.67
C ALA A 10 -24.31 -14.64 23.69
N CYS A 11 -23.84 -13.52 24.24
CA CYS A 11 -23.39 -12.37 23.45
C CYS A 11 -22.05 -12.73 22.78
N GLY A 12 -22.11 -13.19 21.52
CA GLY A 12 -20.94 -13.42 20.72
C GLY A 12 -20.27 -12.09 20.39
N ILE A 13 -19.15 -11.79 21.04
CA ILE A 13 -18.27 -10.67 20.67
C ILE A 13 -17.59 -11.09 19.37
N ALA A 14 -18.08 -10.59 18.23
CA ALA A 14 -17.36 -10.65 16.97
C ALA A 14 -16.10 -9.76 17.14
N PHE A 15 -14.95 -10.39 17.29
CA PHE A 15 -13.66 -9.71 17.11
C PHE A 15 -13.59 -9.32 15.62
N MET A 16 -13.97 -8.08 15.32
CA MET A 16 -13.57 -7.42 14.09
C MET A 16 -12.05 -7.21 14.21
N GLY A 17 -11.28 -8.16 13.68
CA GLY A 17 -9.86 -7.97 13.47
C GLY A 17 -9.69 -6.71 12.63
N ALA A 18 -9.00 -5.72 13.16
CA ALA A 18 -8.59 -4.56 12.38
C ALA A 18 -7.76 -5.10 11.21
N ALA A 19 -8.27 -4.99 9.98
CA ALA A 19 -7.49 -5.29 8.79
C ALA A 19 -6.25 -4.40 8.83
N SER A 20 -5.07 -5.02 8.95
CA SER A 20 -3.82 -4.29 8.90
C SER A 20 -3.65 -3.81 7.46
N ALA A 21 -3.75 -2.50 7.23
CA ALA A 21 -3.56 -1.94 5.91
C ALA A 21 -2.07 -1.92 5.60
N ALA A 22 -1.66 -2.67 4.58
CA ALA A 22 -0.33 -2.51 4.01
C ALA A 22 -0.24 -1.16 3.29
N ASN A 23 0.84 -0.43 3.51
CA ASN A 23 1.07 0.88 2.90
C ASN A 23 2.41 0.92 2.20
N ILE A 24 2.42 1.46 0.98
CA ILE A 24 3.64 1.80 0.25
C ILE A 24 3.72 3.31 0.10
N THR A 25 4.85 3.91 0.45
CA THR A 25 5.19 5.26 0.02
C THR A 25 6.30 5.17 -0.99
N ILE A 26 6.05 5.64 -2.23
CA ILE A 26 7.06 5.70 -3.28
C ILE A 26 7.48 7.14 -3.54
N TYR A 27 8.76 7.42 -3.32
CA TYR A 27 9.42 8.68 -3.67
C TYR A 27 9.98 8.57 -5.07
N TYR A 28 9.52 9.42 -5.97
CA TYR A 28 9.80 9.30 -7.39
C TYR A 28 10.12 10.63 -8.05
N SER A 29 10.76 10.56 -9.21
CA SER A 29 10.90 11.67 -10.16
C SER A 29 10.11 11.34 -11.43
N PRO A 30 9.37 12.30 -12.01
CA PRO A 30 8.61 12.08 -13.26
C PRO A 30 9.48 11.66 -14.45
N THR A 31 10.77 12.01 -14.43
CA THR A 31 11.71 11.74 -15.54
C THR A 31 12.58 10.51 -15.31
N CYS A 32 12.36 9.78 -14.23
CA CYS A 32 13.16 8.61 -13.86
C CYS A 32 12.56 7.32 -14.46
N PRO A 33 13.25 6.60 -15.36
CA PRO A 33 12.74 5.37 -15.96
C PRO A 33 12.48 4.25 -14.95
N HIS A 34 13.36 4.06 -13.96
CA HIS A 34 13.16 3.05 -12.90
C HIS A 34 11.96 3.38 -12.01
N CYS A 35 11.68 4.68 -11.80
CA CYS A 35 10.47 5.11 -11.08
C CYS A 35 9.20 4.74 -11.87
N HIS A 36 9.25 4.90 -13.20
CA HIS A 36 8.13 4.54 -14.06
C HIS A 36 7.83 3.04 -13.96
N HIS A 37 8.83 2.18 -14.10
CA HIS A 37 8.66 0.73 -13.97
C HIS A 37 8.18 0.30 -12.58
N ALA A 38 8.69 0.92 -11.51
CA ALA A 38 8.20 0.64 -10.16
C ALA A 38 6.73 1.00 -10.01
N ARG A 39 6.32 2.17 -10.49
CA ARG A 39 4.94 2.65 -10.43
C ARG A 39 4.02 1.79 -11.30
N GLU A 40 4.46 1.35 -12.48
CA GLU A 40 3.72 0.41 -13.32
C GLU A 40 3.48 -0.92 -12.61
N PHE A 41 4.50 -1.51 -11.98
CA PHE A 41 4.34 -2.74 -11.22
C PHE A 41 3.37 -2.57 -10.05
N ILE A 42 3.46 -1.49 -9.30
CA ILE A 42 2.55 -1.18 -8.20
C ILE A 42 1.12 -1.02 -8.72
N SER A 43 0.90 -0.18 -9.74
CA SER A 43 -0.42 0.20 -10.24
C SER A 43 -1.11 -0.88 -11.08
N ASN A 44 -0.35 -1.72 -11.77
CA ASN A 44 -0.91 -2.76 -12.64
C ASN A 44 -0.93 -4.15 -11.99
N THR A 45 -0.25 -4.32 -10.86
CA THR A 45 -0.09 -5.64 -10.25
C THR A 45 -0.36 -5.62 -8.74
N LEU A 46 0.46 -4.93 -7.95
CA LEU A 46 0.40 -5.04 -6.49
C LEU A 46 -0.95 -4.60 -5.91
N ILE A 47 -1.52 -3.48 -6.35
CA ILE A 47 -2.81 -3.01 -5.82
C ILE A 47 -3.97 -3.99 -6.10
N TYR A 48 -3.85 -4.81 -7.13
CA TYR A 48 -4.84 -5.83 -7.47
C TYR A 48 -4.60 -7.13 -6.72
N GLU A 49 -3.34 -7.52 -6.50
CA GLU A 49 -2.99 -8.68 -5.69
C GLU A 49 -3.40 -8.47 -4.23
N TYR A 50 -3.20 -7.26 -3.67
CA TYR A 50 -3.42 -6.94 -2.27
C TYR A 50 -4.55 -5.92 -2.08
N PRO A 51 -5.79 -6.36 -1.79
CA PRO A 51 -6.96 -5.45 -1.67
C PRO A 51 -6.84 -4.40 -0.57
N GLN A 52 -6.01 -4.63 0.45
CA GLN A 52 -5.78 -3.72 1.58
C GLN A 52 -4.68 -2.70 1.30
N LEU A 53 -3.90 -2.88 0.22
CA LEU A 53 -2.76 -2.04 -0.09
C LEU A 53 -3.19 -0.63 -0.46
N MET A 54 -2.59 0.35 0.20
CA MET A 54 -2.70 1.77 -0.12
C MET A 54 -1.33 2.30 -0.52
N VAL A 55 -1.30 3.18 -1.50
CA VAL A 55 -0.06 3.70 -2.09
C VAL A 55 -0.07 5.22 -2.09
N SER A 56 0.99 5.81 -1.54
CA SER A 56 1.25 7.25 -1.61
C SER A 56 2.42 7.52 -2.55
N GLU A 57 2.19 8.28 -3.60
CA GLU A 57 3.22 8.71 -4.54
C GLU A 57 3.72 10.11 -4.16
N VAL A 58 5.03 10.27 -3.95
CA VAL A 58 5.66 11.52 -3.53
C VAL A 58 6.65 11.96 -4.59
N ASN A 59 6.31 13.03 -5.32
CA ASN A 59 7.21 13.63 -6.29
C ASN A 59 8.32 14.42 -5.57
N VAL A 60 9.57 13.97 -5.68
CA VAL A 60 10.71 14.57 -4.98
C VAL A 60 11.16 15.91 -5.59
N PHE A 61 10.69 16.27 -6.77
CA PHE A 61 10.97 17.58 -7.38
C PHE A 61 10.06 18.69 -6.89
N GLU A 62 9.02 18.37 -6.13
CA GLU A 62 8.22 19.38 -5.46
C GLU A 62 8.92 19.83 -4.17
N ASP A 63 9.21 21.12 -4.06
CA ASP A 63 9.93 21.69 -2.89
C ASP A 63 9.23 21.37 -1.57
N ALA A 64 7.90 21.31 -1.58
CA ALA A 64 7.10 20.96 -0.42
C ALA A 64 7.35 19.51 0.10
N ASN A 65 7.82 18.61 -0.77
CA ASN A 65 8.08 17.22 -0.45
C ASN A 65 9.52 16.93 -0.05
N ARG A 66 10.41 17.93 -0.17
CA ARG A 66 11.85 17.77 0.09
C ARG A 66 12.13 17.20 1.48
N GLN A 67 11.54 17.81 2.52
CA GLN A 67 11.78 17.38 3.89
C GLN A 67 11.30 15.94 4.13
N MET A 68 10.14 15.58 3.56
CA MET A 68 9.61 14.23 3.67
C MET A 68 10.55 13.21 3.02
N PHE A 69 11.13 13.54 1.87
CA PHE A 69 12.11 12.68 1.21
C PHE A 69 13.40 12.53 2.00
N GLU A 70 13.94 13.63 2.53
CA GLU A 70 15.14 13.59 3.38
C GLU A 70 14.91 12.75 4.65
N ASP A 71 13.73 12.83 5.27
CA ASP A 71 13.38 12.04 6.43
C ASP A 71 13.25 10.55 6.09
N ALA A 72 12.73 10.23 4.90
CA ALA A 72 12.68 8.86 4.40
C ALA A 72 14.09 8.29 4.16
N LEU A 73 15.00 9.06 3.55
CA LEU A 73 16.40 8.65 3.38
C LEU A 73 17.08 8.36 4.71
N LYS A 74 16.85 9.20 5.72
CA LYS A 74 17.38 9.00 7.08
C LYS A 74 16.80 7.74 7.73
N LYS A 75 15.48 7.54 7.64
CA LYS A 75 14.81 6.34 8.14
C LYS A 75 15.39 5.07 7.51
N CYS A 76 15.66 5.13 6.21
CA CYS A 76 16.17 4.00 5.43
C CYS A 76 17.70 3.85 5.48
N GLU A 77 18.40 4.75 6.18
CA GLU A 77 19.87 4.77 6.26
C GLU A 77 20.54 4.86 4.88
N TYR A 78 19.92 5.59 3.94
CA TYR A 78 20.47 5.82 2.61
C TYR A 78 21.27 7.12 2.58
N GLU A 79 22.53 7.03 2.12
CA GLU A 79 23.43 8.17 2.01
C GLU A 79 23.16 9.04 0.79
N SER A 80 22.50 8.51 -0.23
CA SER A 80 22.21 9.21 -1.48
C SER A 80 20.72 9.24 -1.80
N GLY A 81 20.28 10.35 -2.41
CA GLY A 81 18.91 10.59 -2.84
C GLY A 81 18.52 9.93 -4.17
N GLY A 82 19.05 8.75 -4.49
CA GLY A 82 18.65 8.01 -5.69
C GLY A 82 17.19 7.59 -5.63
N VAL A 83 16.44 7.77 -6.72
CA VAL A 83 15.03 7.39 -6.81
C VAL A 83 14.83 6.26 -7.83
N PRO A 84 13.75 5.43 -7.69
CA PRO A 84 12.74 5.49 -6.64
C PRO A 84 13.28 5.04 -5.28
N VAL A 85 12.68 5.58 -4.21
CA VAL A 85 12.76 4.99 -2.87
C VAL A 85 11.35 4.52 -2.51
N MET A 86 11.21 3.27 -2.11
CA MET A 86 9.93 2.71 -1.66
C MET A 86 10.06 2.32 -0.20
N VAL A 87 9.13 2.80 0.62
CA VAL A 87 9.00 2.45 2.04
C VAL A 87 7.73 1.62 2.21
N VAL A 88 7.89 0.40 2.70
CA VAL A 88 6.82 -0.57 2.95
C VAL A 88 6.89 -0.99 4.41
N GLY A 89 6.06 -0.39 5.26
CA GLY A 89 6.19 -0.56 6.71
C GLY A 89 7.58 -0.12 7.19
N ASP A 90 8.36 -1.07 7.73
CA ASP A 90 9.74 -0.84 8.16
C ASP A 90 10.80 -1.24 7.11
N LYS A 91 10.37 -1.73 5.95
CA LYS A 91 11.27 -2.11 4.86
C LYS A 91 11.47 -0.96 3.89
N CYS A 92 12.72 -0.82 3.44
CA CYS A 92 13.12 0.20 2.47
C CYS A 92 13.75 -0.44 1.24
N PHE A 93 13.44 0.13 0.08
CA PHE A 93 14.00 -0.28 -1.20
C PHE A 93 14.46 0.97 -1.97
N GLN A 94 15.66 0.95 -2.51
CA GLN A 94 16.18 2.02 -3.37
C GLN A 94 16.45 1.49 -4.77
N GLY A 95 15.95 2.19 -5.79
CA GLY A 95 15.92 1.69 -7.16
C GLY A 95 14.78 0.70 -7.39
N TYR A 96 14.68 0.21 -8.63
CA TYR A 96 13.73 -0.83 -9.00
C TYR A 96 14.26 -1.66 -10.16
N ALA A 97 14.09 -2.95 -10.02
CA ALA A 97 14.23 -3.96 -11.07
C ALA A 97 13.28 -5.12 -10.80
N ASP A 98 12.95 -5.91 -11.83
CA ASP A 98 11.94 -6.96 -11.73
C ASP A 98 12.26 -8.05 -10.70
N PHE A 99 13.52 -8.32 -10.42
CA PHE A 99 13.91 -9.27 -9.39
C PHE A 99 13.51 -8.83 -7.97
N MET A 100 13.25 -7.53 -7.76
CA MET A 100 12.80 -6.98 -6.46
C MET A 100 11.30 -7.21 -6.20
N GLN A 101 10.53 -7.64 -7.19
CA GLN A 101 9.08 -7.82 -7.08
C GLN A 101 8.70 -8.82 -5.97
N LYS A 102 9.51 -9.87 -5.80
CA LYS A 102 9.30 -10.85 -4.73
C LYS A 102 9.48 -10.21 -3.35
N ASP A 103 10.57 -9.48 -3.15
CA ASP A 103 10.89 -8.85 -1.87
C ASP A 103 9.86 -7.75 -1.52
N LEU A 104 9.34 -7.04 -2.52
CA LEU A 104 8.25 -6.07 -2.33
C LEU A 104 6.96 -6.74 -1.86
N ARG A 105 6.59 -7.90 -2.45
CA ARG A 105 5.44 -8.68 -1.98
C ARG A 105 5.64 -9.16 -0.55
N GLU A 106 6.80 -9.72 -0.25
CA GLU A 106 7.13 -10.18 1.11
C GLU A 106 7.05 -9.02 2.13
N ALA A 107 7.50 -7.81 1.74
CA ALA A 107 7.40 -6.65 2.60
C ALA A 107 5.94 -6.21 2.85
N VAL A 108 5.09 -6.25 1.82
CA VAL A 108 3.64 -5.99 1.94
C VAL A 108 2.97 -7.01 2.87
N GLU A 109 3.40 -8.26 2.83
CA GLU A 109 2.81 -9.37 3.58
C GLU A 109 3.21 -9.44 5.06
N VAL A 110 4.24 -8.68 5.49
CA VAL A 110 4.77 -8.76 6.87
C VAL A 110 3.67 -8.61 7.91
N ASP A 111 2.82 -7.62 7.76
CA ASP A 111 1.79 -7.26 8.74
C ASP A 111 0.38 -7.77 8.36
N LEU A 112 0.24 -8.52 7.27
CA LEU A 112 -1.03 -9.07 6.84
C LEU A 112 -1.43 -10.30 7.66
N SER A 113 -2.73 -10.45 7.90
CA SER A 113 -3.30 -11.66 8.47
C SER A 113 -3.15 -12.85 7.52
N ASP A 114 -3.25 -14.08 8.02
CA ASP A 114 -3.22 -15.29 7.19
C ASP A 114 -4.40 -15.31 6.19
N GLU A 115 -5.54 -14.74 6.55
CA GLU A 115 -6.70 -14.59 5.67
C GLU A 115 -6.41 -13.64 4.52
N ASP A 116 -5.79 -12.49 4.80
CA ASP A 116 -5.41 -11.51 3.77
C ASP A 116 -4.33 -12.06 2.83
N LYS A 117 -3.35 -12.81 3.35
CA LYS A 117 -2.34 -13.50 2.54
C LYS A 117 -2.98 -14.55 1.62
N ALA A 118 -3.96 -15.30 2.14
CA ALA A 118 -4.69 -16.28 1.34
C ALA A 118 -5.55 -15.60 0.24
N ALA A 119 -6.15 -14.45 0.53
CA ALA A 119 -6.86 -13.64 -0.45
C ALA A 119 -5.91 -13.12 -1.54
N ALA A 120 -4.75 -12.59 -1.14
CA ALA A 120 -3.73 -12.12 -2.09
C ALA A 120 -3.22 -13.25 -3.00
N ALA A 121 -3.01 -14.45 -2.48
CA ALA A 121 -2.61 -15.61 -3.29
C ALA A 121 -3.66 -15.96 -4.35
N LYS A 122 -4.95 -15.92 -3.99
CA LYS A 122 -6.07 -16.14 -4.95
C LYS A 122 -6.13 -15.07 -6.02
N ASN A 123 -5.95 -13.80 -5.63
CA ASN A 123 -5.94 -12.68 -6.56
C ASN A 123 -4.77 -12.78 -7.54
N LYS A 124 -3.59 -13.14 -7.05
CA LYS A 124 -2.42 -13.38 -7.89
C LYS A 124 -2.69 -14.49 -8.92
N GLU A 125 -3.26 -15.62 -8.50
CA GLU A 125 -3.64 -16.70 -9.41
C GLU A 125 -4.68 -16.25 -10.45
N ALA A 126 -5.66 -15.43 -10.05
CA ALA A 126 -6.66 -14.88 -10.96
C ALA A 126 -6.03 -13.90 -11.98
N MET A 127 -5.09 -13.05 -11.53
CA MET A 127 -4.31 -12.15 -12.39
C MET A 127 -3.44 -12.93 -13.39
N GLU A 128 -2.83 -14.04 -12.98
CA GLU A 128 -2.05 -14.91 -13.88
C GLU A 128 -2.92 -15.58 -14.96
N LYS A 129 -4.19 -15.83 -14.68
CA LYS A 129 -5.15 -16.43 -15.64
C LYS A 129 -5.67 -15.42 -16.65
N ASP A 130 -6.11 -14.26 -16.20
CA ASP A 130 -6.70 -13.21 -17.04
C ASP A 130 -6.63 -11.85 -16.30
N ALA A 131 -5.47 -11.18 -16.45
CA ALA A 131 -5.21 -9.91 -15.77
C ALA A 131 -6.18 -8.80 -16.20
N GLU A 132 -6.52 -8.74 -17.50
CA GLU A 132 -7.38 -7.68 -18.02
C GLU A 132 -8.79 -7.78 -17.45
N LYS A 133 -9.36 -8.98 -17.46
CA LYS A 133 -10.67 -9.23 -16.89
C LYS A 133 -10.67 -8.94 -15.38
N PHE A 134 -9.68 -9.45 -14.65
CA PHE A 134 -9.59 -9.24 -13.22
C PHE A 134 -9.50 -7.76 -12.85
N LYS A 135 -8.68 -6.97 -13.56
CA LYS A 135 -8.56 -5.52 -13.35
C LYS A 135 -9.85 -4.77 -13.68
N GLN A 136 -10.60 -5.18 -14.71
CA GLN A 136 -11.92 -4.59 -15.01
C GLN A 136 -12.93 -4.84 -13.90
N GLU A 137 -12.96 -6.05 -13.35
CA GLU A 137 -13.86 -6.42 -12.24
C GLU A 137 -13.50 -5.71 -10.93
N HIS A 138 -12.26 -5.27 -10.77
CA HIS A 138 -11.72 -4.59 -9.59
C HIS A 138 -11.20 -3.18 -9.90
N ALA A 139 -11.84 -2.47 -10.83
CA ALA A 139 -11.38 -1.15 -11.29
C ALA A 139 -11.33 -0.08 -10.18
N ASP A 140 -12.09 -0.25 -9.11
CA ASP A 140 -12.07 0.56 -7.90
C ASP A 140 -10.69 0.56 -7.20
N ARG A 141 -9.88 -0.48 -7.41
CA ARG A 141 -8.53 -0.57 -6.84
C ARG A 141 -7.58 0.52 -7.34
N ALA A 142 -7.85 1.15 -8.48
CA ALA A 142 -7.09 2.32 -8.94
C ALA A 142 -7.12 3.47 -7.90
N ASN A 143 -8.17 3.56 -7.08
CA ASN A 143 -8.29 4.55 -6.00
C ASN A 143 -7.36 4.28 -4.81
N ALA A 144 -6.68 3.14 -4.78
CA ALA A 144 -5.67 2.83 -3.76
C ALA A 144 -4.40 3.69 -3.89
N ILE A 145 -4.20 4.31 -5.04
CA ILE A 145 -3.04 5.17 -5.33
C ILE A 145 -3.45 6.62 -5.18
N SER A 146 -2.71 7.36 -4.37
CA SER A 146 -2.87 8.79 -4.19
C SER A 146 -1.54 9.52 -4.34
N GLU A 147 -1.53 10.63 -5.06
CA GLU A 147 -0.39 11.53 -5.07
C GLU A 147 -0.40 12.38 -3.80
N TYR A 148 0.72 12.39 -3.09
CA TYR A 148 0.85 13.19 -1.89
C TYR A 148 0.94 14.68 -2.28
N LYS A 149 0.01 15.45 -1.77
CA LYS A 149 0.01 16.92 -1.90
C LYS A 149 0.05 17.53 -0.51
N VAL A 150 1.08 18.34 -0.27
CA VAL A 150 1.10 19.17 0.95
C VAL A 150 -0.07 20.13 0.86
N ALA A 151 -0.95 20.13 1.86
CA ALA A 151 -2.01 21.11 1.96
C ALA A 151 -1.37 22.51 1.96
N SER A 152 -1.64 23.31 0.92
CA SER A 152 -1.12 24.67 0.82
C SER A 152 -1.65 25.45 2.03
N LYS A 153 -0.75 26.20 2.72
CA LYS A 153 -1.11 27.03 3.88
C LYS A 153 -2.19 28.09 3.56
N ASP A 154 -2.53 28.26 2.30
CA ASP A 154 -3.53 29.22 1.84
C ASP A 154 -4.99 28.74 2.00
N GLU A 155 -5.22 27.42 2.11
CA GLU A 155 -6.58 26.91 2.36
C GLU A 155 -6.99 27.00 3.85
N ALA A 156 -6.03 27.10 4.77
CA ALA A 156 -6.31 27.25 6.20
C ALA A 156 -6.80 28.68 6.60
N LYS A 157 -6.73 29.66 5.70
CA LYS A 157 -7.17 31.05 5.96
C LYS A 157 -8.58 31.38 5.46
N LYS A 158 -9.30 30.42 4.91
CA LYS A 158 -10.67 30.61 4.38
C LYS A 158 -11.76 29.92 5.21
N LYS A 159 -11.57 29.81 6.53
CA LYS A 159 -12.64 29.45 7.46
C LYS A 159 -12.79 30.50 8.55
#